data_2b9358f802b074c1e84b264a2e41aeac
#
_entry.id   2b9358f802b074c1e84b264a2e41aeac
#
_cell.length_a   1.000
_cell.length_b   1.000
_cell.length_c   1.000
_cell.angle_alpha   90.00
_cell.angle_beta   90.00
_cell.angle_gamma   90.00
#
_symmetry.space_group_name_H-M   'P 1'
#
loop_
_entity.id
_entity.type
_entity.pdbx_description
1 polymer ?
#
loop_
_entity_poly.entity_id
_entity_poly.type
_entity_poly.pdbx_seq_one_letter_code
_entity_poly.pdbx_strand_id
1 'polypeptide(L)'
;MEYKNLPDLNGWATLRSVVERGGVTEAARALHIGQPAVTKRMRALEECYGVTLMERVAGRLRLTKAGEKVYGLAVQSLDCHWALRQELDHIANGLSSMRLEVSSSIGNYLLPGVLLRFNEINPAFKIETRMGYSRDIQVNLARRMADLALLELAPDHPDILVQKWRDDELWLVCGATHPLSGTALIAPNELVTLDYVLREAQSSMRNTLREALQQVGIDNLKVVIEVGSVGTIMEILTSGRHVSFLPRYVVEECVAKGLLCHIKIMNFAIKRTLWIARHRCNAHHPVVDAFIGLLRETRN
;
A
#
# COMPACT_ATOMS: atom_id res chain seq x y z
N MET A 1 15.83 -3.30 -35.00
CA MET A 1 16.06 -4.15 -33.80
C MET A 1 16.16 -5.59 -34.25
N GLU A 2 17.32 -6.22 -34.05
CA GLU A 2 17.45 -7.68 -34.31
C GLU A 2 16.90 -8.43 -33.08
N TYR A 3 15.80 -9.14 -33.28
CA TYR A 3 15.17 -9.99 -32.24
C TYR A 3 15.85 -11.37 -32.10
N LYS A 4 17.09 -11.53 -32.58
CA LYS A 4 17.77 -12.83 -32.68
C LYS A 4 18.15 -13.49 -31.35
N ASN A 5 18.18 -12.76 -30.22
CA ASN A 5 18.56 -13.32 -28.92
C ASN A 5 17.65 -12.79 -27.82
N LEU A 6 16.34 -13.05 -27.91
CA LEU A 6 15.42 -12.74 -26.81
C LEU A 6 15.47 -13.86 -25.76
N PRO A 7 15.51 -13.52 -24.47
CA PRO A 7 15.45 -14.50 -23.40
C PRO A 7 14.08 -15.17 -23.36
N ASP A 8 14.06 -16.47 -23.02
CA ASP A 8 12.82 -17.19 -22.76
C ASP A 8 12.23 -16.79 -21.40
N LEU A 9 10.92 -16.63 -21.32
CA LEU A 9 10.19 -16.38 -20.07
C LEU A 9 10.48 -17.45 -19.00
N ASN A 10 10.67 -18.70 -19.40
CA ASN A 10 11.05 -19.76 -18.47
C ASN A 10 12.46 -19.55 -17.88
N GLY A 11 13.38 -18.96 -18.63
CA GLY A 11 14.69 -18.55 -18.13
C GLY A 11 14.57 -17.47 -17.04
N TRP A 12 13.76 -16.46 -17.29
CA TRP A 12 13.47 -15.41 -16.31
C TRP A 12 12.77 -15.95 -15.07
N ALA A 13 11.73 -16.80 -15.22
CA ALA A 13 11.06 -17.46 -14.12
C ALA A 13 12.02 -18.32 -13.27
N THR A 14 12.98 -18.97 -13.94
CA THR A 14 14.01 -19.76 -13.27
C THR A 14 14.96 -18.86 -12.46
N LEU A 15 15.47 -17.77 -13.04
CA LEU A 15 16.31 -16.79 -12.32
C LEU A 15 15.56 -16.25 -11.08
N ARG A 16 14.32 -15.82 -11.24
CA ARG A 16 13.48 -15.34 -10.14
C ARG A 16 13.36 -16.38 -9.03
N SER A 17 13.02 -17.62 -9.38
CA SER A 17 12.88 -18.70 -8.41
C SER A 17 14.18 -19.03 -7.68
N VAL A 18 15.32 -19.03 -8.38
CA VAL A 18 16.65 -19.30 -7.76
C VAL A 18 17.00 -18.21 -6.75
N VAL A 19 16.73 -16.94 -7.06
CA VAL A 19 17.01 -15.80 -6.17
C VAL A 19 16.07 -15.81 -4.96
N GLU A 20 14.76 -15.92 -5.19
CA GLU A 20 13.75 -15.83 -4.12
C GLU A 20 13.77 -17.05 -3.18
N ARG A 21 14.16 -18.22 -3.67
CA ARG A 21 14.23 -19.47 -2.90
C ARG A 21 15.60 -19.76 -2.31
N GLY A 22 16.61 -18.95 -2.67
CA GLY A 22 17.95 -19.06 -2.12
C GLY A 22 18.82 -20.16 -2.72
N GLY A 23 18.40 -20.80 -3.85
CA GLY A 23 19.21 -21.81 -4.49
C GLY A 23 18.53 -22.63 -5.59
N VAL A 24 19.38 -23.39 -6.34
CA VAL A 24 18.95 -24.21 -7.48
C VAL A 24 18.03 -25.36 -7.07
N THR A 25 18.29 -25.98 -5.94
CA THR A 25 17.51 -27.13 -5.43
C THR A 25 16.09 -26.71 -5.06
N GLU A 26 15.95 -25.63 -4.33
CA GLU A 26 14.67 -25.07 -3.89
C GLU A 26 13.87 -24.53 -5.07
N ALA A 27 14.56 -23.89 -6.04
CA ALA A 27 13.95 -23.44 -7.28
C ALA A 27 13.42 -24.62 -8.13
N ALA A 28 14.18 -25.72 -8.21
CA ALA A 28 13.75 -26.92 -8.93
C ALA A 28 12.44 -27.50 -8.36
N ARG A 29 12.33 -27.57 -7.02
CA ARG A 29 11.11 -28.01 -6.35
C ARG A 29 9.93 -27.05 -6.63
N ALA A 30 10.16 -25.74 -6.51
CA ALA A 30 9.13 -24.72 -6.72
C ALA A 30 8.62 -24.67 -8.17
N LEU A 31 9.48 -24.96 -9.14
CA LEU A 31 9.14 -24.98 -10.56
C LEU A 31 8.69 -26.38 -11.07
N HIS A 32 8.66 -27.38 -10.19
CA HIS A 32 8.35 -28.78 -10.53
C HIS A 32 9.18 -29.35 -11.69
N ILE A 33 10.49 -29.03 -11.71
CA ILE A 33 11.47 -29.51 -12.70
C ILE A 33 12.73 -30.07 -12.02
N GLY A 34 13.54 -30.81 -12.76
CA GLY A 34 14.82 -31.30 -12.23
C GLY A 34 15.89 -30.20 -12.10
N GLN A 35 16.80 -30.34 -11.14
CA GLN A 35 17.95 -29.41 -10.99
C GLN A 35 18.78 -29.23 -12.28
N PRO A 36 19.03 -30.29 -13.11
CA PRO A 36 19.71 -30.12 -14.39
C PRO A 36 18.98 -29.17 -15.34
N ALA A 37 17.63 -29.17 -15.31
CA ALA A 37 16.83 -28.27 -16.13
C ALA A 37 16.94 -26.82 -15.65
N VAL A 38 16.95 -26.58 -14.32
CA VAL A 38 17.22 -25.25 -13.74
C VAL A 38 18.58 -24.74 -14.17
N THR A 39 19.63 -25.57 -14.04
CA THR A 39 21.00 -25.20 -14.44
C THR A 39 21.09 -24.92 -15.95
N LYS A 40 20.44 -25.72 -16.78
CA LYS A 40 20.37 -25.49 -18.22
C LYS A 40 19.71 -24.18 -18.59
N ARG A 41 18.56 -23.85 -17.97
CA ARG A 41 17.84 -22.59 -18.19
C ARG A 41 18.65 -21.37 -17.73
N MET A 42 19.35 -21.48 -16.61
CA MET A 42 20.24 -20.41 -16.12
C MET A 42 21.40 -20.16 -17.09
N ARG A 43 22.06 -21.21 -17.57
CA ARG A 43 23.14 -21.09 -18.57
C ARG A 43 22.65 -20.47 -19.87
N ALA A 44 21.53 -20.95 -20.41
CA ALA A 44 20.94 -20.37 -21.62
C ALA A 44 20.60 -18.87 -21.46
N LEU A 45 20.16 -18.44 -20.26
CA LEU A 45 19.91 -17.04 -19.95
C LEU A 45 21.22 -16.23 -19.90
N GLU A 46 22.28 -16.75 -19.29
CA GLU A 46 23.61 -16.14 -19.26
C GLU A 46 24.24 -16.04 -20.66
N GLU A 47 24.08 -17.08 -21.47
CA GLU A 47 24.50 -17.08 -22.89
C GLU A 47 23.74 -16.04 -23.71
N CYS A 48 22.43 -15.92 -23.50
CA CYS A 48 21.60 -14.92 -24.18
C CYS A 48 22.07 -13.48 -23.91
N TYR A 49 22.46 -13.18 -22.66
CA TYR A 49 22.95 -11.85 -22.27
C TYR A 49 24.48 -11.69 -22.44
N GLY A 50 25.22 -12.78 -22.66
CA GLY A 50 26.68 -12.77 -22.76
C GLY A 50 27.40 -12.42 -21.44
N VAL A 51 26.74 -12.58 -20.30
CA VAL A 51 27.28 -12.23 -18.96
C VAL A 51 26.84 -13.24 -17.90
N THR A 52 27.67 -13.42 -16.89
CA THR A 52 27.33 -14.23 -15.72
C THR A 52 26.35 -13.47 -14.83
N LEU A 53 25.24 -14.09 -14.47
CA LEU A 53 24.18 -13.48 -13.65
C LEU A 53 24.29 -13.87 -12.18
N MET A 54 24.85 -15.05 -11.89
CA MET A 54 24.98 -15.56 -10.52
C MET A 54 26.42 -15.98 -10.23
N GLU A 55 26.90 -15.68 -9.02
CA GLU A 55 28.23 -16.07 -8.54
C GLU A 55 28.15 -16.69 -7.12
N ARG A 56 29.19 -17.41 -6.73
CA ARG A 56 29.30 -17.96 -5.39
C ARG A 56 30.24 -17.11 -4.53
N VAL A 57 29.70 -16.48 -3.50
CA VAL A 57 30.47 -15.70 -2.52
C VAL A 57 30.33 -16.38 -1.15
N ALA A 58 31.44 -16.79 -0.57
CA ALA A 58 31.48 -17.53 0.71
C ALA A 58 30.50 -18.73 0.73
N GLY A 59 30.46 -19.51 -0.36
CA GLY A 59 29.60 -20.69 -0.50
C GLY A 59 28.13 -20.43 -0.79
N ARG A 60 27.69 -19.17 -0.76
CA ARG A 60 26.29 -18.75 -1.06
C ARG A 60 26.18 -18.22 -2.48
N LEU A 61 25.09 -18.59 -3.13
CA LEU A 61 24.75 -18.08 -4.46
C LEU A 61 24.24 -16.65 -4.34
N ARG A 62 24.79 -15.71 -5.13
CA ARG A 62 24.40 -14.29 -5.16
C ARG A 62 24.31 -13.78 -6.60
N LEU A 63 23.53 -12.75 -6.80
CA LEU A 63 23.49 -12.03 -8.06
C LEU A 63 24.79 -11.23 -8.25
N THR A 64 25.30 -11.23 -9.49
CA THR A 64 26.29 -10.24 -9.95
C THR A 64 25.62 -8.89 -10.17
N LYS A 65 26.38 -7.81 -10.37
CA LYS A 65 25.81 -6.49 -10.76
C LYS A 65 24.97 -6.56 -12.04
N ALA A 66 25.37 -7.40 -13.01
CA ALA A 66 24.59 -7.65 -14.21
C ALA A 66 23.34 -8.47 -13.87
N GLY A 67 23.48 -9.48 -13.02
CA GLY A 67 22.38 -10.30 -12.51
C GLY A 67 21.29 -9.49 -11.82
N GLU A 68 21.64 -8.49 -11.02
CA GLU A 68 20.67 -7.59 -10.36
C GLU A 68 19.82 -6.83 -11.38
N LYS A 69 20.43 -6.32 -12.46
CA LYS A 69 19.71 -5.61 -13.53
C LYS A 69 18.79 -6.54 -14.31
N VAL A 70 19.29 -7.73 -14.69
CA VAL A 70 18.48 -8.72 -15.42
C VAL A 70 17.37 -9.27 -14.52
N TYR A 71 17.64 -9.50 -13.23
CA TYR A 71 16.63 -9.92 -12.26
C TYR A 71 15.51 -8.88 -12.12
N GLY A 72 15.84 -7.59 -12.00
CA GLY A 72 14.83 -6.53 -11.92
C GLY A 72 13.93 -6.50 -13.16
N LEU A 73 14.52 -6.59 -14.37
CA LEU A 73 13.78 -6.68 -15.62
C LEU A 73 12.93 -7.96 -15.70
N ALA A 74 13.47 -9.10 -15.30
CA ALA A 74 12.78 -10.38 -15.32
C ALA A 74 11.55 -10.37 -14.41
N VAL A 75 11.67 -9.82 -13.18
CA VAL A 75 10.54 -9.67 -12.25
C VAL A 75 9.45 -8.80 -12.87
N GLN A 76 9.79 -7.62 -13.40
CA GLN A 76 8.82 -6.72 -14.02
C GLN A 76 8.10 -7.36 -15.21
N SER A 77 8.85 -8.06 -16.08
CA SER A 77 8.28 -8.69 -17.28
C SER A 77 7.37 -9.87 -16.93
N LEU A 78 7.75 -10.69 -15.95
CA LEU A 78 6.94 -11.81 -15.48
C LEU A 78 5.66 -11.33 -14.79
N ASP A 79 5.74 -10.28 -13.97
CA ASP A 79 4.58 -9.69 -13.32
C ASP A 79 3.63 -9.07 -14.35
N CYS A 80 4.17 -8.45 -15.42
CA CYS A 80 3.39 -7.96 -16.55
C CYS A 80 2.67 -9.10 -17.30
N HIS A 81 3.37 -10.19 -17.56
CA HIS A 81 2.78 -11.37 -18.22
C HIS A 81 1.68 -12.01 -17.36
N TRP A 82 1.89 -12.08 -16.06
CA TRP A 82 0.88 -12.56 -15.09
C TRP A 82 -0.37 -11.69 -15.08
N ALA A 83 -0.20 -10.37 -15.04
CA ALA A 83 -1.31 -9.42 -15.09
C ALA A 83 -2.14 -9.57 -16.37
N LEU A 84 -1.47 -9.67 -17.53
CA LEU A 84 -2.13 -9.92 -18.82
C LEU A 84 -2.91 -11.24 -18.82
N ARG A 85 -2.34 -12.30 -18.26
CA ARG A 85 -3.00 -13.60 -18.22
C ARG A 85 -4.26 -13.57 -17.37
N GLN A 86 -4.22 -12.90 -16.22
CA GLN A 86 -5.40 -12.64 -15.39
C GLN A 86 -6.49 -11.85 -16.14
N GLU A 87 -6.08 -10.82 -16.88
CA GLU A 87 -7.01 -10.01 -17.67
C GLU A 87 -7.68 -10.83 -18.77
N LEU A 88 -6.91 -11.67 -19.47
CA LEU A 88 -7.45 -12.59 -20.48
C LEU A 88 -8.41 -13.63 -19.89
N ASP A 89 -8.10 -14.17 -18.72
CA ASP A 89 -8.99 -15.09 -17.99
C ASP A 89 -10.31 -14.40 -17.59
N HIS A 90 -10.26 -13.12 -17.19
CA HIS A 90 -11.45 -12.34 -16.90
C HIS A 90 -12.30 -12.06 -18.15
N ILE A 91 -11.65 -11.69 -19.28
CA ILE A 91 -12.32 -11.50 -20.57
C ILE A 91 -13.00 -12.81 -21.03
N ALA A 92 -12.31 -13.93 -20.92
CA ALA A 92 -12.84 -15.24 -21.31
C ALA A 92 -14.06 -15.65 -20.46
N ASN A 93 -14.12 -15.22 -19.20
CA ASN A 93 -15.24 -15.49 -18.29
C ASN A 93 -16.34 -14.42 -18.33
N GLY A 94 -16.23 -13.40 -19.21
CA GLY A 94 -17.21 -12.31 -19.33
C GLY A 94 -17.27 -11.37 -18.13
N LEU A 95 -16.26 -11.41 -17.25
CA LEU A 95 -16.18 -10.60 -16.03
C LEU A 95 -15.04 -9.59 -16.17
N SER A 96 -15.39 -8.32 -16.23
CA SER A 96 -14.39 -7.26 -16.03
C SER A 96 -14.12 -7.08 -14.54
N SER A 97 -12.88 -7.27 -14.10
CA SER A 97 -12.52 -7.14 -12.69
C SER A 97 -11.40 -6.14 -12.47
N MET A 98 -11.28 -5.67 -11.23
CA MET A 98 -10.22 -4.75 -10.78
C MET A 98 -9.69 -5.18 -9.42
N ARG A 99 -8.37 -5.18 -9.27
CA ARG A 99 -7.69 -5.40 -7.99
C ARG A 99 -7.39 -4.04 -7.36
N LEU A 100 -8.07 -3.77 -6.26
CA LEU A 100 -7.95 -2.52 -5.51
C LEU A 100 -7.18 -2.76 -4.22
N GLU A 101 -6.07 -2.07 -4.04
CA GLU A 101 -5.35 -2.06 -2.76
C GLU A 101 -5.55 -0.73 -2.03
N VAL A 102 -5.74 -0.79 -0.73
CA VAL A 102 -6.07 0.40 0.07
C VAL A 102 -5.35 0.41 1.42
N SER A 103 -5.01 1.60 1.90
CA SER A 103 -4.57 1.77 3.29
C SER A 103 -5.70 1.38 4.25
N SER A 104 -5.36 0.77 5.38
CA SER A 104 -6.35 0.17 6.30
C SER A 104 -7.44 1.14 6.76
N SER A 105 -7.14 2.39 7.08
CA SER A 105 -8.14 3.37 7.48
C SER A 105 -9.09 3.72 6.34
N ILE A 106 -8.58 3.90 5.12
CA ILE A 106 -9.41 4.15 3.93
C ILE A 106 -10.32 2.93 3.68
N GLY A 107 -9.74 1.73 3.73
CA GLY A 107 -10.46 0.48 3.48
C GLY A 107 -11.61 0.24 4.46
N ASN A 108 -11.42 0.58 5.74
CA ASN A 108 -12.44 0.35 6.75
C ASN A 108 -13.52 1.44 6.82
N TYR A 109 -13.20 2.69 6.50
CA TYR A 109 -14.09 3.82 6.82
C TYR A 109 -14.60 4.61 5.61
N LEU A 110 -13.87 4.65 4.50
CA LEU A 110 -14.30 5.35 3.29
C LEU A 110 -14.77 4.41 2.19
N LEU A 111 -14.05 3.30 2.02
CA LEU A 111 -14.27 2.40 0.90
C LEU A 111 -15.65 1.68 0.91
N PRO A 112 -16.24 1.27 2.05
CA PRO A 112 -17.51 0.54 2.04
C PRO A 112 -18.62 1.26 1.30
N GLY A 113 -18.83 2.55 1.57
CA GLY A 113 -19.86 3.34 0.88
C GLY A 113 -19.59 3.49 -0.62
N VAL A 114 -18.32 3.63 -1.00
CA VAL A 114 -17.92 3.73 -2.41
C VAL A 114 -18.17 2.41 -3.14
N LEU A 115 -17.84 1.26 -2.52
CA LEU A 115 -18.04 -0.06 -3.11
C LEU A 115 -19.52 -0.36 -3.33
N LEU A 116 -20.36 -0.07 -2.33
CA LEU A 116 -21.81 -0.27 -2.46
C LEU A 116 -22.38 0.53 -3.63
N ARG A 117 -22.07 1.82 -3.69
CA ARG A 117 -22.52 2.69 -4.79
C ARG A 117 -21.98 2.25 -6.14
N PHE A 118 -20.71 1.83 -6.20
CA PHE A 118 -20.12 1.33 -7.43
C PHE A 118 -20.81 0.07 -7.94
N ASN A 119 -21.09 -0.87 -7.06
CA ASN A 119 -21.77 -2.13 -7.40
C ASN A 119 -23.22 -1.90 -7.87
N GLU A 120 -23.93 -0.93 -7.29
CA GLU A 120 -25.28 -0.54 -7.74
C GLU A 120 -25.27 -0.02 -9.18
N ILE A 121 -24.27 0.81 -9.53
CA ILE A 121 -24.16 1.42 -10.87
C ILE A 121 -23.57 0.43 -11.89
N ASN A 122 -22.68 -0.44 -11.46
CA ASN A 122 -21.88 -1.34 -12.31
C ASN A 122 -21.93 -2.80 -11.82
N PRO A 123 -23.08 -3.47 -11.80
CA PRO A 123 -23.23 -4.80 -11.21
C PRO A 123 -22.47 -5.91 -11.95
N ALA A 124 -22.05 -5.67 -13.20
CA ALA A 124 -21.25 -6.60 -13.99
C ALA A 124 -19.74 -6.59 -13.65
N PHE A 125 -19.29 -5.60 -12.85
CA PHE A 125 -17.87 -5.48 -12.50
C PHE A 125 -17.56 -6.10 -11.15
N LYS A 126 -16.48 -6.84 -11.10
CA LYS A 126 -15.96 -7.42 -9.85
C LYS A 126 -14.81 -6.57 -9.32
N ILE A 127 -14.84 -6.23 -8.03
CA ILE A 127 -13.73 -5.58 -7.35
C ILE A 127 -13.17 -6.53 -6.28
N GLU A 128 -11.88 -6.81 -6.37
CA GLU A 128 -11.15 -7.54 -5.34
C GLU A 128 -10.34 -6.54 -4.52
N THR A 129 -10.58 -6.49 -3.22
CA THR A 129 -9.93 -5.52 -2.34
C THR A 129 -8.89 -6.18 -1.45
N ARG A 130 -7.75 -5.51 -1.24
CA ARG A 130 -6.75 -5.87 -0.24
C ARG A 130 -6.36 -4.64 0.56
N MET A 131 -6.10 -4.84 1.85
CA MET A 131 -5.60 -3.79 2.73
C MET A 131 -4.13 -4.04 3.04
N GLY A 132 -3.34 -2.96 3.09
CA GLY A 132 -1.91 -3.04 3.35
C GLY A 132 -1.31 -1.73 3.82
N TYR A 133 -0.01 -1.75 4.07
CA TYR A 133 0.77 -0.53 4.30
C TYR A 133 1.10 0.15 2.96
N SER A 134 1.17 1.47 2.96
CA SER A 134 1.42 2.25 1.73
C SER A 134 2.66 1.80 0.97
N ARG A 135 3.70 1.35 1.67
CA ARG A 135 4.94 0.86 1.05
C ARG A 135 4.73 -0.44 0.26
N ASP A 136 3.99 -1.38 0.84
CA ASP A 136 3.71 -2.67 0.19
C ASP A 136 2.76 -2.48 -1.01
N ILE A 137 1.76 -1.61 -0.83
CA ILE A 137 0.82 -1.23 -1.90
C ILE A 137 1.57 -0.58 -3.07
N GLN A 138 2.53 0.31 -2.81
CA GLN A 138 3.37 0.90 -3.85
C GLN A 138 4.14 -0.18 -4.63
N VAL A 139 4.73 -1.15 -3.93
CA VAL A 139 5.45 -2.27 -4.57
C VAL A 139 4.50 -3.11 -5.42
N ASN A 140 3.30 -3.41 -4.92
CA ASN A 140 2.30 -4.19 -5.65
C ASN A 140 1.80 -3.45 -6.90
N LEU A 141 1.57 -2.14 -6.82
CA LEU A 141 1.24 -1.30 -7.99
C LEU A 141 2.36 -1.31 -9.02
N ALA A 142 3.61 -1.10 -8.61
CA ALA A 142 4.76 -1.10 -9.51
C ALA A 142 4.95 -2.45 -10.21
N ARG A 143 4.61 -3.54 -9.52
CA ARG A 143 4.64 -4.93 -10.05
C ARG A 143 3.36 -5.33 -10.77
N ARG A 144 2.39 -4.44 -10.93
CA ARG A 144 1.08 -4.70 -11.54
C ARG A 144 0.26 -5.80 -10.84
N MET A 145 0.52 -6.04 -9.57
CA MET A 145 -0.27 -6.94 -8.73
C MET A 145 -1.56 -6.28 -8.24
N ALA A 146 -1.65 -4.95 -8.32
CA ALA A 146 -2.84 -4.15 -8.13
C ALA A 146 -3.07 -3.23 -9.34
N ASP A 147 -4.33 -2.93 -9.66
CA ASP A 147 -4.72 -2.10 -10.79
C ASP A 147 -4.93 -0.65 -10.35
N LEU A 148 -5.41 -0.47 -9.13
CA LEU A 148 -5.69 0.81 -8.49
C LEU A 148 -5.33 0.75 -7.02
N ALA A 149 -4.91 1.87 -6.44
CA ALA A 149 -4.73 2.01 -5.00
C ALA A 149 -5.30 3.32 -4.46
N LEU A 150 -5.78 3.27 -3.19
CA LEU A 150 -6.17 4.45 -2.39
C LEU A 150 -5.24 4.54 -1.19
N LEU A 151 -4.51 5.65 -1.08
CA LEU A 151 -3.36 5.77 -0.19
C LEU A 151 -3.41 7.05 0.64
N GLU A 152 -2.82 7.00 1.82
CA GLU A 152 -2.62 8.14 2.72
C GLU A 152 -1.30 8.89 2.46
N LEU A 153 -0.37 8.27 1.72
CA LEU A 153 0.88 8.88 1.27
C LEU A 153 1.01 8.71 -0.24
N ALA A 154 1.47 9.75 -0.93
CA ALA A 154 1.75 9.67 -2.35
C ALA A 154 2.89 8.67 -2.61
N PRO A 155 2.70 7.67 -3.50
CA PRO A 155 3.79 6.82 -3.95
C PRO A 155 4.87 7.64 -4.68
N ASP A 156 6.13 7.31 -4.39
CA ASP A 156 7.28 7.85 -5.12
C ASP A 156 7.88 6.75 -6.02
N HIS A 157 7.30 6.60 -7.22
CA HIS A 157 7.76 5.61 -8.20
C HIS A 157 7.48 6.12 -9.63
N PRO A 158 8.46 6.05 -10.57
CA PRO A 158 8.34 6.62 -11.90
C PRO A 158 7.21 6.02 -12.75
N ASP A 159 6.82 4.77 -12.49
CA ASP A 159 5.78 4.08 -13.24
C ASP A 159 4.39 4.18 -12.61
N ILE A 160 4.24 4.90 -11.51
CA ILE A 160 2.95 5.10 -10.84
C ILE A 160 2.44 6.51 -11.13
N LEU A 161 1.24 6.58 -11.68
CA LEU A 161 0.48 7.82 -11.83
C LEU A 161 -0.28 8.09 -10.55
N VAL A 162 -0.09 9.28 -10.00
CA VAL A 162 -0.67 9.71 -8.73
C VAL A 162 -1.59 10.90 -8.97
N GLN A 163 -2.78 10.88 -8.40
CA GLN A 163 -3.68 12.04 -8.41
C GLN A 163 -4.27 12.26 -7.01
N LYS A 164 -4.46 13.54 -6.67
CA LYS A 164 -5.16 13.91 -5.44
C LYS A 164 -6.60 13.40 -5.47
N TRP A 165 -7.00 12.73 -4.38
CA TRP A 165 -8.39 12.32 -4.18
C TRP A 165 -9.14 13.34 -3.33
N ARG A 166 -8.78 13.51 -2.06
CA ARG A 166 -9.43 14.47 -1.16
C ARG A 166 -8.46 14.95 -0.07
N ASP A 167 -8.79 16.08 0.53
CA ASP A 167 -8.10 16.55 1.72
C ASP A 167 -8.64 15.87 2.98
N ASP A 168 -7.78 15.70 3.95
CA ASP A 168 -8.08 15.14 5.26
C ASP A 168 -7.23 15.82 6.34
N GLU A 169 -7.59 15.60 7.58
CA GLU A 169 -6.92 16.16 8.76
C GLU A 169 -6.85 15.09 9.86
N LEU A 170 -5.76 15.03 10.59
CA LEU A 170 -5.69 14.23 11.82
C LEU A 170 -6.17 15.08 12.99
N TRP A 171 -7.23 14.67 13.63
CA TRP A 171 -7.77 15.30 14.82
C TRP A 171 -7.23 14.67 16.09
N LEU A 172 -6.85 15.50 17.07
CA LEU A 172 -6.62 15.03 18.43
C LEU A 172 -7.98 14.75 19.07
N VAL A 173 -8.20 13.52 19.47
CA VAL A 173 -9.50 13.09 20.05
C VAL A 173 -9.30 12.33 21.35
N CYS A 174 -10.31 12.42 22.21
CA CYS A 174 -10.44 11.65 23.44
C CYS A 174 -11.87 11.12 23.61
N GLY A 175 -12.07 10.20 24.55
CA GLY A 175 -13.41 9.75 24.94
C GLY A 175 -14.21 10.84 25.66
N ALA A 176 -15.54 10.72 25.64
CA ALA A 176 -16.45 11.70 26.28
C ALA A 176 -16.27 11.86 27.81
N THR A 177 -15.70 10.86 28.47
CA THR A 177 -15.41 10.86 29.92
C THR A 177 -13.98 11.28 30.26
N HIS A 178 -13.15 11.61 29.26
CA HIS A 178 -11.77 12.05 29.47
C HIS A 178 -11.73 13.42 30.16
N PRO A 179 -10.75 13.72 31.05
CA PRO A 179 -10.63 15.04 31.70
C PRO A 179 -10.57 16.22 30.71
N LEU A 180 -10.10 16.01 29.51
CA LEU A 180 -10.05 17.02 28.45
C LEU A 180 -11.34 17.11 27.61
N SER A 181 -12.36 16.32 27.88
CA SER A 181 -13.58 16.29 27.04
C SER A 181 -14.30 17.65 26.97
N GLY A 182 -14.19 18.48 28.00
CA GLY A 182 -14.69 19.86 28.01
C GLY A 182 -13.73 20.92 27.47
N THR A 183 -12.52 20.52 27.05
CA THR A 183 -11.46 21.43 26.61
C THR A 183 -11.54 21.65 25.11
N ALA A 184 -11.88 22.85 24.68
CA ALA A 184 -11.98 23.16 23.24
C ALA A 184 -10.62 23.37 22.56
N LEU A 185 -9.59 23.81 23.30
CA LEU A 185 -8.29 24.24 22.77
C LEU A 185 -7.19 23.98 23.80
N ILE A 186 -6.06 23.40 23.35
CA ILE A 186 -4.82 23.24 24.13
C ILE A 186 -3.64 23.87 23.43
N ALA A 187 -2.58 24.18 24.19
CA ALA A 187 -1.33 24.65 23.63
C ALA A 187 -0.47 23.46 23.13
N PRO A 188 0.40 23.63 22.10
CA PRO A 188 1.25 22.56 21.59
C PRO A 188 2.15 21.90 22.64
N ASN A 189 2.65 22.64 23.62
CA ASN A 189 3.48 22.12 24.70
C ASN A 189 2.74 21.16 25.65
N GLU A 190 1.42 21.23 25.72
CA GLU A 190 0.61 20.30 26.50
C GLU A 190 0.55 18.89 25.89
N LEU A 191 0.80 18.78 24.57
CA LEU A 191 0.79 17.48 23.86
C LEU A 191 1.76 16.46 24.47
N VAL A 192 2.91 16.90 24.98
CA VAL A 192 3.94 15.99 25.53
C VAL A 192 3.54 15.37 26.88
N THR A 193 2.51 15.92 27.54
CA THR A 193 2.04 15.47 28.87
C THR A 193 0.93 14.42 28.80
N LEU A 194 0.32 14.23 27.61
CA LEU A 194 -0.84 13.36 27.42
C LEU A 194 -0.41 11.90 27.20
N ASP A 195 -1.26 10.98 27.65
CA ASP A 195 -1.07 9.53 27.45
C ASP A 195 -1.75 9.09 26.14
N TYR A 196 -0.92 8.67 25.17
CA TYR A 196 -1.38 8.35 23.82
C TYR A 196 -1.59 6.87 23.59
N VAL A 197 -2.68 6.56 22.88
CA VAL A 197 -2.83 5.30 22.13
C VAL A 197 -2.65 5.62 20.65
N LEU A 198 -1.67 5.04 20.01
CA LEU A 198 -1.35 5.35 18.61
C LEU A 198 -1.21 4.09 17.76
N ARG A 199 -1.27 4.29 16.44
CA ARG A 199 -0.93 3.26 15.47
C ARG A 199 0.57 2.93 15.57
N GLU A 200 0.89 1.72 15.17
CA GLU A 200 2.24 1.20 15.04
C GLU A 200 3.13 2.07 14.13
N ALA A 201 4.44 2.03 14.35
CA ALA A 201 5.42 2.89 13.69
C ALA A 201 5.44 2.78 12.15
N GLN A 202 4.99 1.64 11.58
CA GLN A 202 4.92 1.40 10.13
C GLN A 202 3.72 2.07 9.47
N SER A 203 2.74 2.52 10.22
CA SER A 203 1.53 3.18 9.72
C SER A 203 1.86 4.53 9.08
N SER A 204 1.27 4.78 7.90
CA SER A 204 1.35 6.08 7.22
C SER A 204 0.84 7.22 8.09
N MET A 205 -0.25 6.97 8.84
CA MET A 205 -0.80 7.93 9.79
C MET A 205 0.21 8.30 10.88
N ARG A 206 0.94 7.31 11.42
CA ARG A 206 1.98 7.55 12.43
C ARG A 206 3.14 8.37 11.88
N ASN A 207 3.54 8.13 10.63
CA ASN A 207 4.59 8.89 9.96
C ASN A 207 4.17 10.35 9.74
N THR A 208 2.96 10.58 9.21
CA THR A 208 2.40 11.94 9.03
C THR A 208 2.33 12.70 10.36
N LEU A 209 1.88 12.04 11.43
CA LEU A 209 1.84 12.63 12.77
C LEU A 209 3.24 13.05 13.23
N ARG A 210 4.22 12.16 13.12
CA ARG A 210 5.60 12.42 13.53
C ARG A 210 6.20 13.61 12.78
N GLU A 211 6.06 13.63 11.45
CA GLU A 211 6.59 14.71 10.61
C GLU A 211 5.95 16.07 10.96
N ALA A 212 4.64 16.10 11.19
CA ALA A 212 3.96 17.32 11.57
C ALA A 212 4.38 17.83 12.97
N LEU A 213 4.56 16.94 13.94
CA LEU A 213 5.02 17.32 15.28
C LEU A 213 6.47 17.83 15.27
N GLN A 214 7.35 17.25 14.47
CA GLN A 214 8.73 17.71 14.32
C GLN A 214 8.80 19.17 13.80
N GLN A 215 7.87 19.58 12.92
CA GLN A 215 7.80 20.95 12.42
C GLN A 215 7.52 22.00 13.53
N VAL A 216 6.93 21.57 14.63
CA VAL A 216 6.65 22.43 15.80
C VAL A 216 7.54 22.11 17.00
N GLY A 217 8.64 21.37 16.77
CA GLY A 217 9.67 21.09 17.79
C GLY A 217 9.26 20.03 18.81
N ILE A 218 8.30 19.17 18.49
CA ILE A 218 7.90 18.05 19.34
C ILE A 218 8.42 16.74 18.73
N ASP A 219 9.46 16.18 19.35
CA ASP A 219 10.10 14.95 18.86
C ASP A 219 9.38 13.68 19.32
N ASN A 220 8.83 13.68 20.53
CA ASN A 220 8.25 12.48 21.15
C ASN A 220 6.94 12.80 21.89
N LEU A 221 5.98 11.92 21.71
CA LEU A 221 4.77 11.84 22.51
C LEU A 221 4.89 10.69 23.53
N LYS A 222 4.19 10.80 24.65
CA LYS A 222 4.11 9.71 25.65
C LYS A 222 3.14 8.63 25.16
N VAL A 223 3.63 7.72 24.30
CA VAL A 223 2.85 6.61 23.78
C VAL A 223 2.82 5.50 24.82
N VAL A 224 1.66 5.24 25.39
CA VAL A 224 1.47 4.19 26.42
C VAL A 224 0.92 2.90 25.84
N ILE A 225 0.23 2.96 24.69
CA ILE A 225 -0.30 1.80 23.97
C ILE A 225 -0.06 2.00 22.48
N GLU A 226 0.47 0.98 21.81
CA GLU A 226 0.62 0.91 20.37
C GLU A 226 -0.21 -0.24 19.81
N VAL A 227 -1.04 0.01 18.77
CA VAL A 227 -1.95 -0.98 18.20
C VAL A 227 -1.99 -0.92 16.66
N GLY A 228 -2.30 -2.06 16.03
CA GLY A 228 -2.36 -2.21 14.59
C GLY A 228 -3.68 -1.76 13.92
N SER A 229 -4.66 -1.27 14.67
CA SER A 229 -6.01 -0.97 14.15
C SER A 229 -6.57 0.34 14.70
N VAL A 230 -7.14 1.16 13.80
CA VAL A 230 -7.87 2.37 14.19
C VAL A 230 -9.14 2.03 15.01
N GLY A 231 -9.82 0.94 14.65
CA GLY A 231 -10.99 0.48 15.42
C GLY A 231 -10.64 0.17 16.87
N THR A 232 -9.51 -0.50 17.11
CA THR A 232 -9.01 -0.78 18.46
C THR A 232 -8.69 0.52 19.23
N ILE A 233 -8.11 1.53 18.55
CA ILE A 233 -7.88 2.84 19.20
C ILE A 233 -9.23 3.45 19.63
N MET A 234 -10.23 3.46 18.77
CA MET A 234 -11.54 4.02 19.08
C MET A 234 -12.19 3.35 20.29
N GLU A 235 -12.13 2.02 20.38
CA GLU A 235 -12.63 1.26 21.54
C GLU A 235 -11.88 1.63 22.83
N ILE A 236 -10.55 1.78 22.78
CA ILE A 236 -9.76 2.18 23.94
C ILE A 236 -10.11 3.62 24.38
N LEU A 237 -10.34 4.55 23.43
CA LEU A 237 -10.71 5.93 23.76
C LEU A 237 -12.03 6.02 24.52
N THR A 238 -12.97 5.11 24.29
CA THR A 238 -14.23 5.08 25.05
C THR A 238 -14.03 4.81 26.53
N SER A 239 -12.86 4.25 26.94
CA SER A 239 -12.49 4.11 28.35
C SER A 239 -12.21 5.44 29.07
N GLY A 240 -12.02 6.53 28.34
CA GLY A 240 -11.86 7.88 28.85
C GLY A 240 -10.50 8.24 29.45
N ARG A 241 -9.47 7.39 29.29
CA ARG A 241 -8.15 7.62 29.92
C ARG A 241 -7.06 8.09 28.97
N HIS A 242 -7.29 8.01 27.67
CA HIS A 242 -6.25 8.20 26.65
C HIS A 242 -6.71 9.15 25.56
N VAL A 243 -5.73 9.68 24.83
CA VAL A 243 -5.96 10.48 23.64
C VAL A 243 -5.33 9.82 22.42
N SER A 244 -5.79 10.21 21.23
CA SER A 244 -5.19 9.75 19.97
C SER A 244 -5.30 10.82 18.90
N PHE A 245 -4.44 10.71 17.88
CA PHE A 245 -4.62 11.39 16.62
C PHE A 245 -5.24 10.44 15.61
N LEU A 246 -6.45 10.78 15.14
CA LEU A 246 -7.21 9.97 14.18
C LEU A 246 -7.68 10.80 12.99
N PRO A 247 -7.87 10.17 11.81
CA PRO A 247 -8.40 10.86 10.64
C PRO A 247 -9.78 11.45 10.92
N ARG A 248 -10.00 12.68 10.45
CA ARG A 248 -11.28 13.36 10.58
C ARG A 248 -12.42 12.48 10.07
N TYR A 249 -12.29 11.91 8.87
CA TYR A 249 -13.33 11.06 8.26
C TYR A 249 -13.68 9.80 9.06
N VAL A 250 -12.81 9.39 9.98
CA VAL A 250 -13.08 8.25 10.88
C VAL A 250 -13.89 8.67 12.09
N VAL A 251 -13.58 9.83 12.67
CA VAL A 251 -14.08 10.23 13.99
C VAL A 251 -15.19 11.29 13.94
N GLU A 252 -15.40 11.96 12.81
CA GLU A 252 -16.33 13.08 12.68
C GLU A 252 -17.76 12.71 13.12
N GLU A 253 -18.23 11.53 12.74
CA GLU A 253 -19.56 11.04 13.15
C GLU A 253 -19.62 10.71 14.64
N CYS A 254 -18.56 10.13 15.21
CA CYS A 254 -18.48 9.83 16.64
C CYS A 254 -18.42 11.13 17.48
N VAL A 255 -17.72 12.14 16.98
CA VAL A 255 -17.68 13.47 17.60
C VAL A 255 -19.05 14.14 17.52
N ALA A 256 -19.72 14.09 16.38
CA ALA A 256 -21.07 14.65 16.21
C ALA A 256 -22.10 13.97 17.14
N LYS A 257 -21.93 12.65 17.41
CA LYS A 257 -22.77 11.90 18.35
C LYS A 257 -22.38 12.07 19.83
N GLY A 258 -21.30 12.81 20.13
CA GLY A 258 -20.81 13.02 21.50
C GLY A 258 -20.14 11.80 22.13
N LEU A 259 -19.76 10.78 21.34
CA LEU A 259 -19.03 9.61 21.81
C LEU A 259 -17.53 9.90 21.98
N LEU A 260 -16.99 10.78 21.14
CA LEU A 260 -15.63 11.30 21.19
C LEU A 260 -15.66 12.82 21.24
N CYS A 261 -14.59 13.42 21.73
CA CYS A 261 -14.39 14.87 21.75
C CYS A 261 -13.17 15.23 20.91
N HIS A 262 -13.31 16.19 19.99
CA HIS A 262 -12.22 16.78 19.23
C HIS A 262 -11.60 17.92 20.01
N ILE A 263 -10.31 17.88 20.28
CA ILE A 263 -9.53 18.91 20.97
C ILE A 263 -8.70 19.66 19.94
N LYS A 264 -8.95 20.93 19.74
CA LYS A 264 -8.14 21.77 18.86
C LYS A 264 -6.80 22.09 19.51
N ILE A 265 -5.77 22.27 18.67
CA ILE A 265 -4.44 22.66 19.12
C ILE A 265 -4.17 24.07 18.59
N MET A 266 -3.70 24.98 19.46
CA MET A 266 -3.47 26.37 19.12
C MET A 266 -2.47 26.50 17.98
N ASN A 267 -2.88 27.16 16.89
CA ASN A 267 -2.06 27.40 15.70
C ASN A 267 -1.42 26.14 15.07
N PHE A 268 -2.00 24.97 15.31
CA PHE A 268 -1.49 23.73 14.77
C PHE A 268 -2.62 22.82 14.28
N ALA A 269 -2.51 22.36 13.05
CA ALA A 269 -3.42 21.39 12.42
C ALA A 269 -2.63 20.46 11.50
N ILE A 270 -2.91 19.17 11.57
CA ILE A 270 -2.20 18.16 10.79
C ILE A 270 -3.03 17.85 9.54
N LYS A 271 -2.81 18.65 8.50
CA LYS A 271 -3.47 18.47 7.21
C LYS A 271 -2.71 17.44 6.37
N ARG A 272 -3.45 16.62 5.63
CA ARG A 272 -2.90 15.63 4.70
C ARG A 272 -3.78 15.47 3.47
N THR A 273 -3.29 14.77 2.48
CA THR A 273 -4.03 14.46 1.25
C THR A 273 -4.16 12.95 1.12
N LEU A 274 -5.31 12.48 0.73
CA LEU A 274 -5.54 11.11 0.29
C LEU A 274 -5.35 11.03 -1.22
N TRP A 275 -4.76 9.94 -1.68
CA TRP A 275 -4.29 9.78 -3.05
C TRP A 275 -4.93 8.59 -3.74
N ILE A 276 -5.18 8.76 -5.03
CA ILE A 276 -5.47 7.68 -5.97
C ILE A 276 -4.19 7.42 -6.75
N ALA A 277 -3.80 6.16 -6.85
CA ALA A 277 -2.60 5.76 -7.59
C ALA A 277 -2.88 4.56 -8.49
N ARG A 278 -2.30 4.56 -9.70
CA ARG A 278 -2.38 3.45 -10.64
C ARG A 278 -1.07 3.31 -11.43
N HIS A 279 -0.79 2.12 -11.93
CA HIS A 279 0.35 1.95 -12.83
C HIS A 279 0.07 2.63 -14.17
N ARG A 280 1.07 3.29 -14.78
CA ARG A 280 0.91 4.02 -16.06
C ARG A 280 0.40 3.16 -17.21
N CYS A 281 0.70 1.87 -17.22
CA CYS A 281 0.19 0.95 -18.23
C CYS A 281 -1.31 0.64 -18.09
N ASN A 282 -1.91 0.90 -16.94
CA ASN A 282 -3.36 0.76 -16.69
C ASN A 282 -4.13 2.07 -16.97
N ALA A 283 -3.56 2.95 -17.82
CA ALA A 283 -4.15 4.26 -18.13
C ALA A 283 -5.53 4.18 -18.80
N HIS A 284 -5.90 3.05 -19.38
CA HIS A 284 -7.16 2.83 -20.11
C HIS A 284 -7.86 1.54 -19.67
N HIS A 285 -8.00 1.29 -18.39
CA HIS A 285 -8.72 0.14 -17.87
C HIS A 285 -10.17 0.54 -17.53
N PRO A 286 -11.20 0.00 -18.22
CA PRO A 286 -12.58 0.50 -18.10
C PRO A 286 -13.12 0.52 -16.67
N VAL A 287 -12.88 -0.55 -15.90
CA VAL A 287 -13.34 -0.64 -14.51
C VAL A 287 -12.62 0.37 -13.61
N VAL A 288 -11.31 0.54 -13.81
CA VAL A 288 -10.50 1.53 -13.07
C VAL A 288 -10.98 2.95 -13.37
N ASP A 289 -11.22 3.26 -14.65
CA ASP A 289 -11.69 4.59 -15.06
C ASP A 289 -13.09 4.89 -14.53
N ALA A 290 -14.01 3.91 -14.55
CA ALA A 290 -15.35 4.04 -13.98
C ALA A 290 -15.26 4.26 -12.44
N PHE A 291 -14.40 3.50 -11.75
CA PHE A 291 -14.23 3.65 -10.31
C PHE A 291 -13.61 4.99 -9.93
N ILE A 292 -12.60 5.46 -10.67
CA ILE A 292 -12.01 6.80 -10.47
C ILE A 292 -13.05 7.89 -10.73
N GLY A 293 -13.92 7.71 -11.73
CA GLY A 293 -15.05 8.61 -11.98
C GLY A 293 -15.92 8.78 -10.74
N LEU A 294 -16.36 7.67 -10.14
CA LEU A 294 -17.16 7.68 -8.92
C LEU A 294 -16.42 8.32 -7.72
N LEU A 295 -15.13 8.03 -7.54
CA LEU A 295 -14.32 8.65 -6.47
C LEU A 295 -14.24 10.18 -6.60
N ARG A 296 -14.29 10.71 -7.82
CA ARG A 296 -14.31 12.18 -8.05
C ARG A 296 -15.62 12.82 -7.66
N GLU A 297 -16.74 12.11 -7.83
CA GLU A 297 -18.07 12.59 -7.41
C GLU A 297 -18.22 12.61 -5.88
N THR A 298 -17.53 11.69 -5.17
CA THR A 298 -17.58 11.56 -3.71
C THR A 298 -16.55 12.43 -2.97
N ARG A 299 -16.04 13.49 -3.60
CA ARG A 299 -15.02 14.39 -3.03
C ARG A 299 -15.47 15.28 -1.88
N ASN A 300 -16.75 15.37 -1.61
CA ASN A 300 -17.32 16.21 -0.57
C ASN A 300 -17.48 15.48 0.76
#